data_4daf202c9e902893e0681641d5885f83
#
_entry.id   4daf202c9e902893e0681641d5885f83
#
_cell.length_a   1.000
_cell.length_b   1.000
_cell.length_c   1.000
_cell.angle_alpha   90.00
_cell.angle_beta   90.00
_cell.angle_gamma   90.00
#
_symmetry.space_group_name_H-M   'P 1'
#
loop_
_entity.id
_entity.type
_entity.pdbx_description
1 polymer ?
#
loop_
_entity_poly.entity_id
_entity_poly.type
_entity_poly.pdbx_seq_one_letter_code
_entity_poly.pdbx_strand_id
1 'polypeptide(L)'
;VDELTYTLHLREDVYWHNGDKFTADDVVYNLERLTTAPGTKSRFGWLDPENCKAIDEYTVEMKLKSPMGRVALNLCTPLTSMVNPRVAEDPNANMDRNPVGTGPYKFVSWTTGDNITITRNDSYWGDPAVTENIVFKFFTDANIRAVQLETNAIDFYYSVGPTDYDRLMENPDVTVVSGTGYTHESIYFSQKCKSVFNDVAVRKAMTYALDIPSIVEAVWGKLAVPASSIFSSAIEGYVKV
;
A
#
# COMPACT_ATOMS: atom_id res chain seq x y z
N VAL A 1 24.86 -20.60 -4.99
CA VAL A 1 23.91 -19.49 -5.17
C VAL A 1 24.75 -18.22 -5.27
N ASP A 2 24.68 -17.50 -6.36
CA ASP A 2 25.34 -16.21 -6.50
C ASP A 2 24.44 -15.09 -5.95
N GLU A 3 24.98 -13.88 -5.80
CA GLU A 3 24.24 -12.72 -5.27
C GLU A 3 23.10 -12.23 -6.20
N LEU A 4 22.99 -12.78 -7.40
CA LEU A 4 22.04 -12.40 -8.43
C LEU A 4 20.93 -13.43 -8.64
N THR A 5 20.99 -14.58 -7.97
CA THR A 5 20.05 -15.68 -8.19
C THR A 5 19.32 -16.03 -6.89
N TYR A 6 18.00 -16.00 -6.96
CA TYR A 6 17.11 -16.41 -5.86
C TYR A 6 16.25 -17.57 -6.33
N THR A 7 16.17 -18.62 -5.52
CA THR A 7 15.22 -19.71 -5.71
C THR A 7 14.05 -19.49 -4.79
N LEU A 8 12.85 -19.39 -5.34
CA LEU A 8 11.60 -19.23 -4.61
C LEU A 8 10.85 -20.56 -4.65
N HIS A 9 10.57 -21.14 -3.47
CA HIS A 9 9.70 -22.28 -3.33
C HIS A 9 8.30 -21.80 -2.97
N LEU A 10 7.35 -22.07 -3.84
CA LEU A 10 5.97 -21.63 -3.69
C LEU A 10 5.17 -22.61 -2.82
N ARG A 11 4.10 -22.13 -2.24
CA ARG A 11 3.07 -22.98 -1.63
C ARG A 11 2.33 -23.75 -2.72
N GLU A 12 1.97 -24.98 -2.43
CA GLU A 12 1.28 -25.89 -3.38
C GLU A 12 -0.25 -25.86 -3.21
N ASP A 13 -0.75 -25.24 -2.12
CA ASP A 13 -2.15 -25.21 -1.71
C ASP A 13 -2.85 -23.89 -2.05
N VAL A 14 -2.27 -23.06 -2.93
CA VAL A 14 -2.82 -21.75 -3.31
C VAL A 14 -3.65 -21.85 -4.58
N TYR A 15 -4.86 -21.28 -4.52
CA TYR A 15 -5.75 -21.13 -5.66
C TYR A 15 -6.17 -19.68 -5.85
N TRP A 16 -6.30 -19.29 -7.09
CA TRP A 16 -6.92 -18.02 -7.45
C TRP A 16 -8.41 -18.02 -7.08
N HIS A 17 -8.98 -16.83 -6.87
CA HIS A 17 -10.39 -16.69 -6.50
C HIS A 17 -11.38 -17.31 -7.51
N ASN A 18 -10.98 -17.48 -8.76
CA ASN A 18 -11.74 -18.14 -9.82
C ASN A 18 -11.56 -19.67 -9.84
N GLY A 19 -10.74 -20.21 -8.94
CA GLY A 19 -10.48 -21.65 -8.81
C GLY A 19 -9.27 -22.16 -9.59
N ASP A 20 -8.60 -21.33 -10.37
CA ASP A 20 -7.35 -21.71 -11.03
C ASP A 20 -6.26 -22.02 -10.01
N LYS A 21 -5.36 -22.93 -10.31
CA LYS A 21 -4.16 -23.21 -9.52
C LYS A 21 -3.15 -22.08 -9.66
N PHE A 22 -2.52 -21.70 -8.56
CA PHE A 22 -1.39 -20.76 -8.57
C PHE A 22 -0.09 -21.54 -8.77
N THR A 23 0.71 -21.16 -9.74
CA THR A 23 1.93 -21.89 -10.14
C THR A 23 3.12 -20.96 -10.34
N ALA A 24 4.29 -21.57 -10.55
CA ALA A 24 5.53 -20.87 -10.85
C ALA A 24 5.45 -20.00 -12.13
N ASP A 25 4.69 -20.45 -13.14
CA ASP A 25 4.47 -19.67 -14.37
C ASP A 25 3.71 -18.36 -14.07
N ASP A 26 2.75 -18.38 -13.14
CA ASP A 26 2.05 -17.16 -12.71
C ASP A 26 3.01 -16.16 -12.06
N VAL A 27 3.99 -16.64 -11.30
CA VAL A 27 5.02 -15.78 -10.68
C VAL A 27 5.94 -15.19 -11.74
N VAL A 28 6.42 -15.98 -12.68
CA VAL A 28 7.30 -15.51 -13.79
C VAL A 28 6.60 -14.41 -14.58
N TYR A 29 5.33 -14.62 -14.96
CA TYR A 29 4.52 -13.59 -15.61
C TYR A 29 4.46 -12.28 -14.80
N ASN A 30 4.25 -12.39 -13.49
CA ASN A 30 4.17 -11.21 -12.64
C ASN A 30 5.53 -10.52 -12.45
N LEU A 31 6.65 -11.23 -12.42
CA LEU A 31 7.99 -10.63 -12.41
C LEU A 31 8.24 -9.81 -13.68
N GLU A 32 7.83 -10.30 -14.84
CA GLU A 32 7.90 -9.56 -16.10
C GLU A 32 7.01 -8.31 -16.06
N ARG A 33 5.76 -8.45 -15.60
CA ARG A 33 4.80 -7.33 -15.43
C ARG A 33 5.38 -6.21 -14.56
N LEU A 34 6.10 -6.53 -13.48
CA LEU A 34 6.71 -5.53 -12.60
C LEU A 34 7.75 -4.66 -13.32
N THR A 35 8.43 -5.19 -14.33
CA THR A 35 9.45 -4.45 -15.09
C THR A 35 8.91 -3.69 -16.31
N THR A 36 7.69 -3.99 -16.74
CA THR A 36 7.07 -3.42 -17.95
C THR A 36 5.96 -2.42 -17.65
N ALA A 37 5.15 -2.65 -16.60
CA ALA A 37 4.01 -1.80 -16.28
C ALA A 37 4.42 -0.38 -15.84
N PRO A 38 3.69 0.66 -16.29
CA PRO A 38 4.05 2.07 -16.05
C PRO A 38 4.24 2.45 -14.58
N GLY A 39 3.48 1.85 -13.67
CA GLY A 39 3.54 2.16 -12.22
C GLY A 39 4.67 1.47 -11.46
N THR A 40 5.29 0.43 -12.02
CA THR A 40 6.25 -0.45 -11.32
C THR A 40 7.65 -0.45 -11.93
N LYS A 41 7.76 -0.25 -13.24
CA LYS A 41 9.02 -0.32 -14.01
C LYS A 41 10.21 0.40 -13.37
N SER A 42 10.02 1.61 -12.85
CA SER A 42 11.12 2.39 -12.24
C SER A 42 11.60 1.81 -10.90
N ARG A 43 10.75 1.08 -10.19
CA ARG A 43 11.06 0.49 -8.88
C ARG A 43 11.68 -0.90 -8.99
N PHE A 44 11.33 -1.65 -10.04
CA PHE A 44 11.74 -3.03 -10.23
C PHE A 44 12.76 -3.22 -11.37
N GLY A 45 13.41 -2.13 -11.82
CA GLY A 45 14.44 -2.18 -12.86
C GLY A 45 15.67 -3.03 -12.52
N TRP A 46 15.83 -3.45 -11.26
CA TRP A 46 16.87 -4.37 -10.79
C TRP A 46 16.55 -5.84 -11.06
N LEU A 47 15.28 -6.19 -11.37
CA LEU A 47 14.90 -7.54 -11.83
C LEU A 47 15.40 -7.78 -13.26
N ASP A 48 15.75 -9.02 -13.55
CA ASP A 48 16.10 -9.53 -14.87
C ASP A 48 15.04 -10.52 -15.35
N PRO A 49 13.89 -10.04 -15.85
CA PRO A 49 12.74 -10.90 -16.17
C PRO A 49 13.04 -11.90 -17.29
N GLU A 50 13.93 -11.56 -18.23
CA GLU A 50 14.29 -12.43 -19.35
C GLU A 50 15.00 -13.72 -18.90
N ASN A 51 15.64 -13.69 -17.72
CA ASN A 51 16.35 -14.82 -17.13
C ASN A 51 15.63 -15.40 -15.91
N CYS A 52 14.43 -14.91 -15.55
CA CYS A 52 13.54 -15.55 -14.59
C CYS A 52 12.80 -16.71 -15.26
N LYS A 53 12.67 -17.83 -14.56
CA LYS A 53 11.96 -19.01 -15.11
C LYS A 53 11.35 -19.89 -14.05
N ALA A 54 10.28 -20.59 -14.39
CA ALA A 54 9.78 -21.72 -13.63
C ALA A 54 10.73 -22.92 -13.82
N ILE A 55 11.20 -23.51 -12.74
CA ILE A 55 12.04 -24.71 -12.74
C ILE A 55 11.14 -25.95 -12.74
N ASP A 56 10.07 -25.86 -11.96
CA ASP A 56 8.97 -26.84 -11.89
C ASP A 56 7.68 -26.07 -11.51
N GLU A 57 6.58 -26.81 -11.24
CA GLU A 57 5.26 -26.23 -10.98
C GLU A 57 5.25 -25.25 -9.79
N TYR A 58 6.18 -25.40 -8.82
CA TYR A 58 6.22 -24.62 -7.58
C TYR A 58 7.60 -24.02 -7.25
N THR A 59 8.53 -24.08 -8.19
CA THR A 59 9.87 -23.52 -7.99
C THR A 59 10.20 -22.50 -9.08
N VAL A 60 10.53 -21.30 -8.64
CA VAL A 60 10.94 -20.18 -9.54
C VAL A 60 12.41 -19.85 -9.31
N GLU A 61 13.18 -19.77 -10.38
CA GLU A 61 14.48 -19.12 -10.38
C GLU A 61 14.29 -17.65 -10.78
N MET A 62 14.52 -16.75 -9.84
CA MET A 62 14.46 -15.30 -10.05
C MET A 62 15.85 -14.73 -10.18
N LYS A 63 16.09 -13.96 -11.22
CA LYS A 63 17.38 -13.32 -11.55
C LYS A 63 17.34 -11.81 -11.35
N LEU A 64 18.45 -11.27 -10.91
CA LEU A 64 18.68 -9.84 -10.73
C LEU A 64 19.75 -9.35 -11.72
N LYS A 65 19.61 -8.10 -12.18
CA LYS A 65 20.63 -7.41 -13.00
C LYS A 65 21.82 -6.92 -12.18
N SER A 66 21.59 -6.67 -10.87
CA SER A 66 22.61 -6.21 -9.93
C SER A 66 22.26 -6.66 -8.51
N PRO A 67 23.26 -6.84 -7.63
CA PRO A 67 23.03 -7.21 -6.24
C PRO A 67 22.12 -6.22 -5.53
N MET A 68 21.17 -6.73 -4.75
CA MET A 68 20.23 -5.92 -3.98
C MET A 68 20.04 -6.47 -2.58
N GLY A 69 20.33 -5.67 -1.54
CA GLY A 69 20.32 -6.10 -0.15
C GLY A 69 18.94 -6.31 0.48
N ARG A 70 17.84 -5.86 -0.16
CA ARG A 70 16.49 -5.89 0.41
C ARG A 70 15.45 -6.50 -0.54
N VAL A 71 15.81 -7.54 -1.26
CA VAL A 71 14.93 -8.19 -2.24
C VAL A 71 13.61 -8.61 -1.61
N ALA A 72 13.63 -9.33 -0.49
CA ALA A 72 12.43 -9.80 0.18
C ALA A 72 11.49 -8.65 0.58
N LEU A 73 12.03 -7.56 1.15
CA LEU A 73 11.23 -6.38 1.51
C LEU A 73 10.64 -5.67 0.28
N ASN A 74 11.38 -5.61 -0.82
CA ASN A 74 10.88 -5.03 -2.06
C ASN A 74 9.74 -5.87 -2.67
N LEU A 75 9.74 -7.18 -2.43
CA LEU A 75 8.66 -8.07 -2.84
C LEU A 75 7.45 -8.04 -1.88
N CYS A 76 7.55 -7.43 -0.69
CA CYS A 76 6.46 -7.30 0.29
C CYS A 76 5.66 -5.99 0.14
N THR A 77 5.52 -5.46 -1.07
CA THR A 77 4.76 -4.22 -1.31
C THR A 77 3.44 -4.51 -2.03
N PRO A 78 2.40 -3.67 -1.89
CA PRO A 78 1.16 -3.84 -2.65
C PRO A 78 1.36 -3.86 -4.17
N LEU A 79 2.43 -3.23 -4.68
CA LEU A 79 2.75 -3.21 -6.11
C LEU A 79 3.12 -4.60 -6.68
N THR A 80 3.60 -5.49 -5.81
CA THR A 80 3.98 -6.86 -6.17
C THR A 80 2.83 -7.86 -6.01
N SER A 81 1.62 -7.39 -5.70
CA SER A 81 0.45 -8.25 -5.67
C SER A 81 0.33 -9.01 -6.98
N MET A 82 0.17 -10.32 -6.86
CA MET A 82 0.06 -11.21 -8.01
C MET A 82 -1.25 -10.99 -8.75
N VAL A 83 -1.18 -11.00 -10.06
CA VAL A 83 -2.30 -10.89 -11.00
C VAL A 83 -2.42 -12.22 -11.74
N ASN A 84 -3.63 -12.78 -11.85
CA ASN A 84 -3.86 -14.01 -12.58
C ASN A 84 -3.61 -13.77 -14.10
N PRO A 85 -2.60 -14.40 -14.71
CA PRO A 85 -2.25 -14.17 -16.12
C PRO A 85 -3.41 -14.49 -17.07
N ARG A 86 -4.12 -15.59 -16.81
CA ARG A 86 -5.24 -16.05 -17.64
C ARG A 86 -6.40 -15.04 -17.69
N VAL A 87 -6.60 -14.32 -16.58
CA VAL A 87 -7.60 -13.25 -16.51
C VAL A 87 -7.06 -11.94 -17.07
N ALA A 88 -5.78 -11.63 -16.82
CA ALA A 88 -5.16 -10.40 -17.30
C ALA A 88 -5.00 -10.36 -18.82
N GLU A 89 -4.82 -11.51 -19.46
CA GLU A 89 -4.68 -11.66 -20.91
C GLU A 89 -6.02 -11.85 -21.65
N ASP A 90 -7.11 -12.08 -20.91
CA ASP A 90 -8.44 -12.15 -21.52
C ASP A 90 -8.93 -10.73 -21.89
N PRO A 91 -9.10 -10.44 -23.19
CA PRO A 91 -9.56 -9.12 -23.65
C PRO A 91 -10.98 -8.76 -23.19
N ASN A 92 -11.74 -9.75 -22.72
CA ASN A 92 -13.10 -9.54 -22.19
C ASN A 92 -13.10 -9.37 -20.66
N ALA A 93 -12.02 -9.68 -19.98
CA ALA A 93 -11.91 -9.48 -18.56
C ALA A 93 -11.62 -8.00 -18.25
N ASN A 94 -12.20 -7.51 -17.16
CA ASN A 94 -11.94 -6.18 -16.66
C ASN A 94 -11.38 -6.30 -15.25
N MET A 95 -10.06 -6.53 -15.15
CA MET A 95 -9.35 -6.68 -13.88
C MET A 95 -9.46 -5.45 -12.98
N ASP A 96 -9.59 -4.26 -13.54
CA ASP A 96 -9.76 -3.01 -12.80
C ASP A 96 -11.11 -2.94 -12.06
N ARG A 97 -12.10 -3.69 -12.52
CA ARG A 97 -13.45 -3.71 -11.97
C ARG A 97 -13.87 -5.06 -11.39
N ASN A 98 -13.16 -6.12 -11.73
CA ASN A 98 -13.43 -7.47 -11.28
C ASN A 98 -12.09 -8.19 -10.98
N PRO A 99 -11.36 -7.77 -9.94
CA PRO A 99 -10.05 -8.33 -9.62
C PRO A 99 -10.15 -9.78 -9.17
N VAL A 100 -9.19 -10.59 -9.62
CA VAL A 100 -8.99 -11.98 -9.21
C VAL A 100 -7.63 -12.10 -8.53
N GLY A 101 -7.64 -12.43 -7.25
CA GLY A 101 -6.45 -12.59 -6.42
C GLY A 101 -6.37 -13.96 -5.77
N THR A 102 -5.45 -14.10 -4.79
CA THR A 102 -5.27 -15.32 -3.97
C THR A 102 -5.48 -15.04 -2.48
N GLY A 103 -5.98 -13.86 -2.13
CA GLY A 103 -6.11 -13.35 -0.77
C GLY A 103 -7.29 -13.92 0.03
N PRO A 104 -7.42 -13.50 1.30
CA PRO A 104 -8.47 -13.96 2.20
C PRO A 104 -9.87 -13.46 1.86
N TYR A 105 -10.00 -12.50 0.95
CA TYR A 105 -11.27 -11.95 0.49
C TYR A 105 -11.37 -11.94 -1.02
N LYS A 106 -12.57 -12.26 -1.53
CA LYS A 106 -12.94 -12.22 -2.95
C LYS A 106 -13.77 -10.99 -3.25
N PHE A 107 -13.57 -10.42 -4.42
CA PHE A 107 -14.40 -9.34 -4.93
C PHE A 107 -15.83 -9.82 -5.21
N VAL A 108 -16.81 -8.98 -4.86
CA VAL A 108 -18.25 -9.23 -5.12
C VAL A 108 -18.81 -8.19 -6.07
N SER A 109 -18.69 -6.90 -5.71
CA SER A 109 -19.28 -5.83 -6.51
C SER A 109 -18.63 -4.48 -6.26
N TRP A 110 -18.77 -3.58 -7.23
CA TRP A 110 -18.35 -2.19 -7.12
C TRP A 110 -19.40 -1.26 -7.72
N THR A 111 -20.08 -0.52 -6.87
CA THR A 111 -20.96 0.58 -7.27
C THR A 111 -20.17 1.88 -7.27
N THR A 112 -19.92 2.45 -8.45
CA THR A 112 -19.09 3.66 -8.59
C THR A 112 -19.65 4.82 -7.78
N GLY A 113 -18.81 5.43 -6.93
CA GLY A 113 -19.17 6.56 -6.10
C GLY A 113 -19.92 6.18 -4.80
N ASP A 114 -20.24 4.92 -4.60
CA ASP A 114 -20.99 4.44 -3.42
C ASP A 114 -20.19 3.43 -2.60
N ASN A 115 -19.99 2.20 -3.12
CA ASN A 115 -19.31 1.17 -2.33
C ASN A 115 -18.55 0.13 -3.15
N ILE A 116 -17.64 -0.61 -2.47
CA ILE A 116 -17.08 -1.88 -2.91
C ILE A 116 -17.44 -2.93 -1.87
N THR A 117 -17.90 -4.08 -2.32
CA THR A 117 -18.19 -5.24 -1.48
C THR A 117 -17.21 -6.37 -1.78
N ILE A 118 -16.66 -6.96 -0.73
CA ILE A 118 -15.85 -8.17 -0.78
C ILE A 118 -16.40 -9.19 0.20
N THR A 119 -16.19 -10.48 -0.08
CA THR A 119 -16.60 -11.60 0.78
C THR A 119 -15.42 -12.49 1.11
N ARG A 120 -15.49 -13.18 2.24
CA ARG A 120 -14.46 -14.11 2.68
C ARG A 120 -14.20 -15.21 1.64
N ASN A 121 -12.94 -15.54 1.46
CA ASN A 121 -12.49 -16.70 0.70
C ASN A 121 -12.37 -17.91 1.63
N ASP A 122 -13.39 -18.75 1.68
CA ASP A 122 -13.37 -19.96 2.53
C ASP A 122 -12.33 -21.00 2.07
N SER A 123 -11.78 -20.85 0.86
CA SER A 123 -10.67 -21.66 0.33
C SER A 123 -9.32 -20.97 0.46
N TYR A 124 -9.19 -19.99 1.37
CA TYR A 124 -7.94 -19.29 1.58
C TYR A 124 -6.88 -20.22 2.19
N TRP A 125 -5.67 -20.13 1.69
CA TRP A 125 -4.53 -20.98 2.09
C TRP A 125 -3.93 -20.63 3.46
N GLY A 126 -4.32 -19.53 4.07
CA GLY A 126 -3.92 -19.11 5.42
C GLY A 126 -5.06 -19.23 6.42
N ASP A 127 -4.93 -18.56 7.55
CA ASP A 127 -5.99 -18.52 8.55
C ASP A 127 -7.25 -17.86 7.98
N PRO A 128 -8.43 -18.45 8.17
CA PRO A 128 -9.67 -17.91 7.65
C PRO A 128 -9.99 -16.57 8.28
N ALA A 129 -10.42 -15.62 7.49
CA ALA A 129 -10.86 -14.32 7.98
C ALA A 129 -12.11 -14.47 8.87
N VAL A 130 -12.17 -13.72 9.97
CA VAL A 130 -13.31 -13.77 10.91
C VAL A 130 -14.55 -13.11 10.30
N THR A 131 -14.39 -11.94 9.70
CA THR A 131 -15.50 -11.18 9.10
C THR A 131 -15.86 -11.80 7.74
N GLU A 132 -17.13 -12.13 7.55
CA GLU A 132 -17.59 -12.77 6.32
C GLU A 132 -17.67 -11.80 5.14
N ASN A 133 -18.28 -10.64 5.35
CA ASN A 133 -18.48 -9.62 4.32
C ASN A 133 -17.95 -8.28 4.79
N ILE A 134 -17.25 -7.56 3.88
CA ILE A 134 -16.78 -6.20 4.12
C ILE A 134 -17.32 -5.29 3.02
N VAL A 135 -17.91 -4.17 3.43
CA VAL A 135 -18.40 -3.14 2.53
C VAL A 135 -17.61 -1.86 2.74
N PHE A 136 -16.83 -1.45 1.77
CA PHE A 136 -16.13 -0.16 1.76
C PHE A 136 -17.07 0.91 1.22
N LYS A 137 -17.55 1.80 2.08
CA LYS A 137 -18.38 2.94 1.69
C LYS A 137 -17.53 4.17 1.37
N PHE A 138 -17.85 4.89 0.33
CA PHE A 138 -17.14 6.11 -0.06
C PHE A 138 -17.86 7.35 0.45
N PHE A 139 -17.13 8.18 1.19
CA PHE A 139 -17.59 9.48 1.65
C PHE A 139 -16.60 10.56 1.19
N THR A 140 -17.09 11.56 0.50
CA THR A 140 -16.28 12.70 0.05
C THR A 140 -15.98 13.70 1.17
N ASP A 141 -16.88 13.79 2.18
CA ASP A 141 -16.74 14.68 3.32
C ASP A 141 -16.30 13.90 4.57
N ALA A 142 -15.22 14.36 5.20
CA ALA A 142 -14.68 13.74 6.39
C ALA A 142 -15.66 13.79 7.58
N ASN A 143 -16.40 14.90 7.75
CA ASN A 143 -17.32 15.08 8.87
C ASN A 143 -18.49 14.08 8.80
N ILE A 144 -18.92 13.71 7.60
CA ILE A 144 -19.97 12.71 7.41
C ILE A 144 -19.51 11.35 7.95
N ARG A 145 -18.23 10.98 7.78
CA ARG A 145 -17.69 9.68 8.22
C ARG A 145 -17.81 9.51 9.73
N ALA A 146 -17.46 10.53 10.51
CA ALA A 146 -17.56 10.49 11.97
C ALA A 146 -19.02 10.33 12.41
N VAL A 147 -19.96 11.07 11.81
CA VAL A 147 -21.39 10.95 12.11
C VAL A 147 -21.92 9.55 11.76
N GLN A 148 -21.48 8.97 10.62
CA GLN A 148 -21.89 7.61 10.25
C GLN A 148 -21.40 6.56 11.25
N LEU A 149 -20.21 6.73 11.83
CA LEU A 149 -19.69 5.86 12.89
C LEU A 149 -20.54 6.00 14.17
N GLU A 150 -20.80 7.22 14.62
CA GLU A 150 -21.58 7.51 15.84
C GLU A 150 -23.04 7.02 15.76
N THR A 151 -23.58 6.95 14.55
CA THR A 151 -24.94 6.43 14.31
C THR A 151 -24.97 4.94 13.98
N ASN A 152 -23.84 4.23 14.10
CA ASN A 152 -23.68 2.80 13.77
C ASN A 152 -24.05 2.47 12.30
N ALA A 153 -23.93 3.43 11.38
CA ALA A 153 -24.14 3.21 9.95
C ALA A 153 -22.86 2.66 9.26
N ILE A 154 -21.73 2.77 9.93
CA ILE A 154 -20.47 2.09 9.62
C ILE A 154 -19.84 1.58 10.92
N ASP A 155 -19.05 0.51 10.82
CA ASP A 155 -18.39 -0.14 11.96
C ASP A 155 -16.95 0.33 12.15
N PHE A 156 -16.33 0.88 11.11
CA PHE A 156 -14.93 1.30 11.12
C PHE A 156 -14.72 2.57 10.29
N TYR A 157 -13.93 3.48 10.84
CA TYR A 157 -13.54 4.73 10.18
C TYR A 157 -12.02 4.90 10.25
N TYR A 158 -11.38 4.96 9.09
CA TYR A 158 -9.93 5.16 8.99
C TYR A 158 -9.57 6.64 8.81
N SER A 159 -8.48 7.08 9.46
CA SER A 159 -7.95 8.44 9.36
C SER A 159 -8.88 9.51 9.94
N VAL A 160 -9.11 9.43 11.24
CA VAL A 160 -9.86 10.45 11.99
C VAL A 160 -9.17 11.80 11.91
N GLY A 161 -9.92 12.84 11.53
CA GLY A 161 -9.42 14.21 11.46
C GLY A 161 -9.34 14.89 12.83
N PRO A 162 -8.54 15.98 12.96
CA PRO A 162 -8.36 16.66 14.24
C PRO A 162 -9.65 17.25 14.83
N THR A 163 -10.60 17.62 13.99
CA THR A 163 -11.91 18.16 14.41
C THR A 163 -12.81 17.13 15.09
N ASP A 164 -12.67 15.84 14.74
CA ASP A 164 -13.50 14.76 15.25
C ASP A 164 -12.81 13.95 16.35
N TYR A 165 -11.48 14.06 16.46
CA TYR A 165 -10.67 13.20 17.31
C TYR A 165 -11.08 13.26 18.78
N ASP A 166 -11.12 14.44 19.38
CA ASP A 166 -11.46 14.59 20.80
C ASP A 166 -12.91 14.15 21.07
N ARG A 167 -13.84 14.49 20.18
CA ARG A 167 -15.26 14.08 20.28
C ARG A 167 -15.45 12.56 20.23
N LEU A 168 -14.74 11.88 19.32
CA LEU A 168 -14.79 10.43 19.23
C LEU A 168 -14.06 9.74 20.39
N MET A 169 -12.99 10.34 20.93
CA MET A 169 -12.31 9.84 22.13
C MET A 169 -13.18 9.90 23.40
N GLU A 170 -14.08 10.86 23.46
CA GLU A 170 -15.03 11.02 24.59
C GLU A 170 -16.29 10.14 24.43
N ASN A 171 -16.52 9.59 23.25
CA ASN A 171 -17.68 8.74 22.99
C ASN A 171 -17.48 7.33 23.56
N PRO A 172 -18.29 6.87 24.56
CA PRO A 172 -18.10 5.56 25.18
C PRO A 172 -18.39 4.37 24.26
N ASP A 173 -19.12 4.60 23.15
CA ASP A 173 -19.48 3.56 22.18
C ASP A 173 -18.43 3.42 21.06
N VAL A 174 -17.38 4.25 21.05
CA VAL A 174 -16.34 4.28 20.02
C VAL A 174 -14.97 4.00 20.63
N THR A 175 -14.22 3.10 20.02
CA THR A 175 -12.82 2.87 20.36
C THR A 175 -11.91 3.56 19.34
N VAL A 176 -11.16 4.57 19.78
CA VAL A 176 -10.18 5.26 18.95
C VAL A 176 -8.78 4.67 19.20
N VAL A 177 -8.16 4.15 18.14
CA VAL A 177 -6.78 3.63 18.17
C VAL A 177 -5.87 4.60 17.42
N SER A 178 -4.85 5.09 18.10
CA SER A 178 -3.84 5.98 17.51
C SER A 178 -2.43 5.47 17.77
N GLY A 179 -1.51 5.81 16.89
CA GLY A 179 -0.10 5.43 17.01
C GLY A 179 0.77 6.22 16.04
N THR A 180 2.09 6.19 16.28
CA THR A 180 3.05 6.85 15.39
C THR A 180 3.06 6.16 14.02
N GLY A 181 2.68 6.90 12.99
CA GLY A 181 2.68 6.43 11.62
C GLY A 181 4.02 6.57 10.91
N TYR A 182 4.12 5.97 9.74
CA TYR A 182 5.29 6.10 8.85
C TYR A 182 5.20 7.34 7.94
N THR A 183 4.06 7.99 7.90
CA THR A 183 3.83 9.17 7.05
C THR A 183 4.44 10.41 7.68
N HIS A 184 5.08 11.24 6.87
CA HIS A 184 5.45 12.58 7.25
C HIS A 184 5.03 13.56 6.16
N GLU A 185 4.68 14.77 6.55
CA GLU A 185 4.34 15.85 5.64
C GLU A 185 5.51 16.81 5.51
N SER A 186 5.75 17.29 4.29
CA SER A 186 6.87 18.15 3.98
C SER A 186 6.51 19.22 2.98
N ILE A 187 7.16 20.38 3.13
CA ILE A 187 7.15 21.41 2.13
C ILE A 187 8.34 21.21 1.20
N TYR A 188 8.09 20.98 -0.08
CA TYR A 188 9.12 20.78 -1.09
C TYR A 188 9.37 22.03 -1.88
N PHE A 189 10.61 22.53 -1.87
CA PHE A 189 11.04 23.65 -2.69
C PHE A 189 11.43 23.16 -4.10
N SER A 190 10.60 23.48 -5.09
CA SER A 190 10.92 23.13 -6.48
C SER A 190 12.13 23.92 -6.98
N GLN A 191 13.16 23.19 -7.43
CA GLN A 191 14.37 23.73 -8.03
C GLN A 191 14.36 23.61 -9.58
N LYS A 192 13.20 23.28 -10.16
CA LYS A 192 13.04 23.21 -11.62
C LYS A 192 13.02 24.61 -12.22
N CYS A 193 13.65 24.74 -13.39
CA CYS A 193 13.76 26.00 -14.13
C CYS A 193 14.48 27.09 -13.32
N LYS A 194 14.30 28.35 -13.66
CA LYS A 194 14.93 29.50 -12.98
C LYS A 194 14.20 29.87 -11.68
N SER A 195 14.00 28.89 -10.80
CA SER A 195 13.32 29.10 -9.52
C SER A 195 14.20 29.88 -8.54
N VAL A 196 13.61 30.79 -7.76
CA VAL A 196 14.27 31.46 -6.64
C VAL A 196 14.78 30.45 -5.59
N PHE A 197 14.17 29.26 -5.54
CA PHE A 197 14.58 28.16 -4.64
C PHE A 197 15.84 27.42 -5.10
N ASN A 198 16.44 27.79 -6.23
CA ASN A 198 17.78 27.28 -6.59
C ASN A 198 18.84 27.84 -5.64
N ASP A 199 18.61 29.01 -5.04
CA ASP A 199 19.47 29.57 -4.01
C ASP A 199 19.22 28.90 -2.65
N VAL A 200 20.28 28.37 -2.06
CA VAL A 200 20.25 27.74 -0.72
C VAL A 200 19.88 28.75 0.36
N ALA A 201 20.31 30.02 0.24
CA ALA A 201 19.99 31.05 1.22
C ALA A 201 18.49 31.34 1.27
N VAL A 202 17.81 31.33 0.12
CA VAL A 202 16.36 31.51 0.05
C VAL A 202 15.64 30.31 0.72
N ARG A 203 16.06 29.07 0.46
CA ARG A 203 15.47 27.90 1.11
C ARG A 203 15.64 27.92 2.63
N LYS A 204 16.85 28.29 3.11
CA LYS A 204 17.13 28.46 4.55
C LYS A 204 16.26 29.57 5.16
N ALA A 205 16.16 30.72 4.51
CA ALA A 205 15.34 31.83 4.99
C ALA A 205 13.87 31.41 5.14
N MET A 206 13.32 30.69 4.16
CA MET A 206 11.95 30.17 4.24
C MET A 206 11.79 29.19 5.40
N THR A 207 12.74 28.27 5.61
CA THR A 207 12.69 27.32 6.71
C THR A 207 12.75 28.02 8.08
N TYR A 208 13.59 29.04 8.24
CA TYR A 208 13.66 29.80 9.49
C TYR A 208 12.44 30.72 9.73
N ALA A 209 11.73 31.10 8.68
CA ALA A 209 10.52 31.93 8.80
C ALA A 209 9.27 31.12 9.24
N LEU A 210 9.33 29.79 9.21
CA LEU A 210 8.19 28.93 9.56
C LEU A 210 8.28 28.50 11.04
N ASP A 211 7.26 28.83 11.80
CA ASP A 211 7.05 28.27 13.14
C ASP A 211 6.33 26.91 13.00
N ILE A 212 7.13 25.87 12.73
CA ILE A 212 6.61 24.51 12.51
C ILE A 212 5.80 23.98 13.70
N PRO A 213 6.25 24.13 14.97
CA PRO A 213 5.44 23.72 16.11
C PRO A 213 4.04 24.32 16.13
N SER A 214 3.92 25.63 15.95
CA SER A 214 2.61 26.32 15.92
C SER A 214 1.75 25.88 14.73
N ILE A 215 2.34 25.64 13.58
CA ILE A 215 1.63 25.13 12.40
C ILE A 215 1.09 23.72 12.67
N VAL A 216 1.92 22.81 13.22
CA VAL A 216 1.50 21.43 13.55
C VAL A 216 0.37 21.45 14.57
N GLU A 217 0.47 22.24 15.62
CA GLU A 217 -0.58 22.37 16.64
C GLU A 217 -1.89 22.89 16.04
N ALA A 218 -1.82 23.93 15.21
CA ALA A 218 -3.01 24.54 14.61
C ALA A 218 -3.71 23.65 13.59
N VAL A 219 -2.97 22.82 12.83
CA VAL A 219 -3.50 22.00 11.74
C VAL A 219 -3.88 20.60 12.22
N TRP A 220 -3.03 19.98 13.05
CA TRP A 220 -3.14 18.58 13.43
C TRP A 220 -3.43 18.35 14.92
N GLY A 221 -3.27 19.37 15.76
CA GLY A 221 -3.42 19.25 17.20
C GLY A 221 -2.60 18.10 17.77
N LYS A 222 -3.25 17.18 18.45
CA LYS A 222 -2.62 16.01 19.08
C LYS A 222 -2.25 14.88 18.11
N LEU A 223 -2.68 14.96 16.85
CA LEU A 223 -2.51 13.88 15.85
C LEU A 223 -1.16 13.91 15.14
N ALA A 224 -0.36 14.93 15.32
CA ALA A 224 0.97 15.02 14.75
C ALA A 224 1.99 15.64 15.73
N VAL A 225 3.26 15.43 15.41
CA VAL A 225 4.39 16.05 16.12
C VAL A 225 5.32 16.71 15.11
N PRO A 226 5.99 17.81 15.47
CA PRO A 226 7.00 18.41 14.60
C PRO A 226 8.08 17.42 14.20
N ALA A 227 8.30 17.24 12.90
CA ALA A 227 9.32 16.34 12.40
C ALA A 227 10.72 16.93 12.59
N SER A 228 11.67 16.12 13.07
CA SER A 228 13.08 16.49 13.19
C SER A 228 13.96 15.79 12.13
N SER A 229 13.37 15.01 11.26
CA SER A 229 14.04 14.26 10.18
C SER A 229 13.06 14.06 9.03
N ILE A 230 13.60 13.72 7.85
CA ILE A 230 12.80 13.29 6.69
C ILE A 230 12.16 11.90 6.89
N PHE A 231 12.57 11.18 7.93
CA PHE A 231 12.01 9.88 8.28
C PHE A 231 11.17 9.98 9.55
N SER A 232 10.07 9.23 9.59
CA SER A 232 9.28 9.06 10.81
C SER A 232 10.10 8.34 11.89
N SER A 233 9.86 8.68 13.14
CA SER A 233 10.47 7.99 14.29
C SER A 233 10.04 6.51 14.42
N ALA A 234 9.01 6.08 13.68
CA ALA A 234 8.58 4.69 13.62
C ALA A 234 9.43 3.83 12.67
N ILE A 235 10.30 4.45 11.85
CA ILE A 235 11.14 3.73 10.89
C ILE A 235 12.41 3.24 11.60
N GLU A 236 12.74 1.97 11.40
CA GLU A 236 14.00 1.39 11.89
C GLU A 236 15.21 2.16 11.33
N GLY A 237 16.14 2.52 12.19
CA GLY A 237 17.30 3.35 11.84
C GLY A 237 17.04 4.85 11.90
N TYR A 238 15.87 5.29 12.40
CA TYR A 238 15.62 6.71 12.66
C TYR A 238 16.67 7.30 13.60
N VAL A 239 17.21 8.45 13.24
CA VAL A 239 18.09 9.26 14.08
C VAL A 239 17.49 10.64 14.21
N LYS A 240 17.28 11.10 15.44
CA LYS A 240 16.87 12.49 15.69
C LYS A 240 18.02 13.43 15.34
N VAL A 241 17.77 14.36 14.46
CA VAL A 241 18.71 15.38 14.01
C VAL A 241 18.47 16.69 14.76
#